data_dc046923e041f3c85fcffee338e6435a
#
_entry.id   dc046923e041f3c85fcffee338e6435a
#
_cell.length_a   1.000
_cell.length_b   1.000
_cell.length_c   1.000
_cell.angle_alpha   90.00
_cell.angle_beta   90.00
_cell.angle_gamma   90.00
#
_symmetry.space_group_name_H-M   'P 1'
#
loop_
_entity.id
_entity.type
_entity.pdbx_description
1 polymer ?
#
loop_
_entity_poly.entity_id
_entity_poly.type
_entity_poly.pdbx_seq_one_letter_code
_entity_poly.pdbx_strand_id
1 'polypeptide(L)'
;MNASLKFRKVAATLLAGFGLIALPALAQAQSCENPKVLRFSMVPTQDSVRELSYYKPVLDQLVKNTGKKIEFYMPTSYSSVVEAMLGKWVDFGVLGPESYVIAKNKSPAIEVFATYHRAKNGIQEEGPGYRSILLTKKGGKFSDIKSLKGAVIALVDPASTSGGLVPEKVFPKAVNIPPLKQYFSRVVYSGAHDLSAIAVAEGKADAGFAASHRFMETVNAGKVKLEDFNILWQSPVIPQDPFVLRNTLCKDIKKAIIDTFMSVDKTEAGKKYLQNVKSLKIVPMKDSDYDIVREANKK
;
A
#
# COMPACT_ATOMS: atom_id res chain seq x y z
N MET A 1 82.61 -15.07 -64.26
CA MET A 1 83.13 -15.55 -62.99
C MET A 1 82.21 -15.02 -61.91
N ASN A 2 81.15 -15.76 -61.66
CA ASN A 2 80.09 -15.33 -60.68
C ASN A 2 80.01 -16.33 -59.54
N ALA A 3 80.32 -15.91 -58.37
CA ALA A 3 80.14 -16.66 -57.13
C ALA A 3 78.80 -16.27 -56.52
N SER A 4 77.86 -17.21 -56.45
CA SER A 4 76.57 -17.01 -55.82
C SER A 4 76.63 -17.47 -54.32
N LEU A 5 76.44 -16.53 -53.37
CA LEU A 5 76.28 -16.84 -51.99
C LEU A 5 74.82 -17.22 -51.75
N LYS A 6 74.61 -18.43 -51.22
CA LYS A 6 73.30 -18.87 -50.68
C LYS A 6 73.13 -18.43 -49.21
N PHE A 7 72.18 -17.52 -48.96
CA PHE A 7 71.75 -17.21 -47.63
C PHE A 7 70.69 -18.24 -47.14
N ARG A 8 71.02 -18.95 -46.08
CA ARG A 8 70.03 -19.77 -45.29
C ARG A 8 69.22 -18.87 -44.36
N LYS A 9 67.90 -18.80 -44.61
CA LYS A 9 66.97 -18.19 -43.71
C LYS A 9 66.68 -19.14 -42.53
N VAL A 10 67.05 -18.76 -41.32
CA VAL A 10 66.62 -19.40 -40.07
C VAL A 10 65.30 -18.74 -39.66
N ALA A 11 64.22 -19.49 -39.70
CA ALA A 11 62.92 -19.02 -39.20
C ALA A 11 62.88 -19.28 -37.69
N ALA A 12 62.92 -18.21 -36.90
CA ALA A 12 62.68 -18.26 -35.48
C ALA A 12 61.16 -18.14 -35.21
N THR A 13 60.57 -19.22 -34.80
CA THR A 13 59.12 -19.27 -34.40
C THR A 13 59.03 -18.77 -32.95
N LEU A 14 58.55 -17.54 -32.78
CA LEU A 14 58.17 -16.99 -31.46
C LEU A 14 56.74 -17.48 -31.12
N LEU A 15 56.62 -18.43 -30.23
CA LEU A 15 55.37 -18.81 -29.57
C LEU A 15 55.04 -17.74 -28.54
N ALA A 16 54.16 -16.81 -28.85
CA ALA A 16 53.56 -15.90 -27.91
C ALA A 16 52.45 -16.65 -27.12
N GLY A 17 52.80 -17.10 -25.92
CA GLY A 17 51.85 -17.65 -24.96
C GLY A 17 50.92 -16.54 -24.42
N PHE A 18 49.71 -16.45 -24.92
CA PHE A 18 48.65 -15.62 -24.32
C PHE A 18 48.18 -16.31 -23.04
N GLY A 19 48.75 -15.91 -21.90
CA GLY A 19 48.24 -16.25 -20.58
C GLY A 19 46.92 -15.53 -20.36
N LEU A 20 45.79 -16.26 -20.45
CA LEU A 20 44.50 -15.77 -19.97
C LEU A 20 44.61 -15.55 -18.45
N ILE A 21 44.81 -14.32 -18.04
CA ILE A 21 44.62 -13.91 -16.63
C ILE A 21 43.14 -13.91 -16.38
N ALA A 22 42.59 -15.01 -15.85
CA ALA A 22 41.26 -15.06 -15.30
C ALA A 22 41.19 -14.12 -14.07
N LEU A 23 40.73 -12.89 -14.27
CA LEU A 23 40.37 -12.00 -13.18
C LEU A 23 39.22 -12.66 -12.39
N PRO A 24 39.38 -12.93 -11.08
CA PRO A 24 38.26 -13.38 -10.29
C PRO A 24 37.22 -12.27 -10.33
N ALA A 25 36.05 -12.54 -10.91
CA ALA A 25 34.88 -11.70 -10.76
C ALA A 25 34.56 -11.70 -9.25
N LEU A 26 35.00 -10.66 -8.55
CA LEU A 26 34.53 -10.36 -7.21
C LEU A 26 33.02 -10.11 -7.33
N ALA A 27 32.23 -11.18 -7.14
CA ALA A 27 30.82 -11.06 -6.88
C ALA A 27 30.70 -10.16 -5.64
N GLN A 28 30.48 -8.86 -5.85
CA GLN A 28 30.08 -7.96 -4.77
C GLN A 28 28.80 -8.54 -4.20
N ALA A 29 28.92 -9.25 -3.09
CA ALA A 29 27.77 -9.61 -2.28
C ALA A 29 27.05 -8.29 -1.99
N GLN A 30 25.86 -8.13 -2.57
CA GLN A 30 25.05 -6.92 -2.43
C GLN A 30 24.79 -6.76 -0.94
N SER A 31 25.52 -5.83 -0.29
CA SER A 31 25.42 -5.59 1.14
C SER A 31 23.99 -5.16 1.45
N CYS A 32 23.34 -5.83 2.41
CA CYS A 32 22.00 -5.45 2.85
C CYS A 32 22.00 -4.01 3.39
N GLU A 33 20.86 -3.33 3.28
CA GLU A 33 20.70 -1.98 3.77
C GLU A 33 20.53 -1.97 5.31
N ASN A 34 21.38 -1.20 5.99
CA ASN A 34 21.38 -1.04 7.44
C ASN A 34 21.28 0.45 7.83
N PRO A 35 20.12 1.10 7.62
CA PRO A 35 19.96 2.52 7.90
C PRO A 35 20.10 2.80 9.40
N LYS A 36 20.67 3.96 9.77
CA LYS A 36 20.74 4.42 11.17
C LYS A 36 19.37 4.80 11.73
N VAL A 37 18.48 5.26 10.87
CA VAL A 37 17.10 5.65 11.17
C VAL A 37 16.18 4.85 10.27
N LEU A 38 15.19 4.18 10.84
CA LEU A 38 14.12 3.52 10.10
C LEU A 38 12.97 4.49 9.90
N ARG A 39 12.40 4.55 8.70
CA ARG A 39 11.27 5.42 8.39
C ARG A 39 10.01 4.61 8.15
N PHE A 40 8.98 4.96 8.91
CA PHE A 40 7.63 4.39 8.84
C PHE A 40 6.69 5.35 8.13
N SER A 41 5.75 4.83 7.34
CA SER A 41 4.64 5.59 6.78
C SER A 41 3.38 4.75 6.69
N MET A 42 2.26 5.41 6.41
CA MET A 42 0.95 4.78 6.20
C MET A 42 0.15 5.58 5.16
N VAL A 43 -0.96 5.03 4.67
CA VAL A 43 -1.87 5.79 3.80
C VAL A 43 -2.45 7.01 4.54
N PRO A 44 -2.68 8.13 3.84
CA PRO A 44 -3.14 9.37 4.48
C PRO A 44 -4.58 9.23 5.03
N THR A 45 -4.82 9.93 6.12
CA THR A 45 -6.14 10.19 6.70
C THR A 45 -6.24 11.69 6.99
N GLN A 46 -7.45 12.19 7.26
CA GLN A 46 -7.63 13.59 7.66
C GLN A 46 -6.79 13.96 8.91
N ASP A 47 -6.56 12.99 9.80
CA ASP A 47 -5.82 13.16 11.04
C ASP A 47 -4.73 12.09 11.19
N SER A 48 -3.75 12.13 10.27
CA SER A 48 -2.62 11.20 10.26
C SER A 48 -1.76 11.28 11.52
N VAL A 49 -1.73 12.45 12.20
CA VAL A 49 -1.00 12.61 13.47
C VAL A 49 -1.65 11.80 14.59
N ARG A 50 -2.98 11.87 14.69
CA ARG A 50 -3.72 11.05 15.67
C ARG A 50 -3.57 9.56 15.34
N GLU A 51 -3.69 9.17 14.08
CA GLU A 51 -3.53 7.77 13.70
C GLU A 51 -2.13 7.26 14.01
N LEU A 52 -1.08 8.06 13.74
CA LEU A 52 0.29 7.73 14.14
C LEU A 52 0.41 7.50 15.65
N SER A 53 -0.34 8.24 16.48
CA SER A 53 -0.30 8.05 17.93
C SER A 53 -0.73 6.65 18.35
N TYR A 54 -1.57 5.97 17.56
CA TYR A 54 -1.97 4.57 17.81
C TYR A 54 -0.82 3.61 17.56
N TYR A 55 0.02 3.88 16.54
CA TYR A 55 1.21 3.07 16.25
C TYR A 55 2.34 3.26 17.25
N LYS A 56 2.39 4.41 17.93
CA LYS A 56 3.51 4.77 18.80
C LYS A 56 3.94 3.65 19.76
N PRO A 57 3.05 2.94 20.50
CA PRO A 57 3.47 1.87 21.41
C PRO A 57 4.19 0.71 20.70
N VAL A 58 3.77 0.38 19.48
CA VAL A 58 4.39 -0.68 18.67
C VAL A 58 5.74 -0.20 18.10
N LEU A 59 5.81 1.05 17.63
CA LEU A 59 7.04 1.65 17.13
C LEU A 59 8.08 1.83 18.26
N ASP A 60 7.67 2.21 19.46
CA ASP A 60 8.54 2.27 20.64
C ASP A 60 9.11 0.88 21.00
N GLN A 61 8.31 -0.17 20.84
CA GLN A 61 8.82 -1.56 21.01
C GLN A 61 9.83 -1.92 19.92
N LEU A 62 9.58 -1.50 18.67
CA LEU A 62 10.53 -1.73 17.58
C LEU A 62 11.85 -0.97 17.79
N VAL A 63 11.81 0.25 18.35
CA VAL A 63 13.02 0.98 18.78
C VAL A 63 13.84 0.14 19.76
N LYS A 64 13.20 -0.46 20.78
CA LYS A 64 13.87 -1.33 21.76
C LYS A 64 14.47 -2.58 21.11
N ASN A 65 13.74 -3.18 20.16
CA ASN A 65 14.16 -4.42 19.50
C ASN A 65 15.33 -4.21 18.52
N THR A 66 15.45 -3.00 17.94
CA THR A 66 16.45 -2.70 16.90
C THR A 66 17.57 -1.79 17.36
N GLY A 67 17.39 -1.05 18.45
CA GLY A 67 18.28 0.05 18.85
C GLY A 67 18.28 1.24 17.88
N LYS A 68 17.36 1.25 16.90
CA LYS A 68 17.30 2.28 15.85
C LYS A 68 16.21 3.32 16.15
N LYS A 69 16.50 4.59 15.85
CA LYS A 69 15.48 5.64 15.82
C LYS A 69 14.46 5.32 14.74
N ILE A 70 13.16 5.58 15.00
CA ILE A 70 12.12 5.50 14.00
C ILE A 70 11.57 6.91 13.76
N GLU A 71 11.50 7.31 12.50
CA GLU A 71 10.90 8.56 12.05
C GLU A 71 9.66 8.28 11.23
N PHE A 72 8.68 9.15 11.35
CA PHE A 72 7.47 9.08 10.54
C PHE A 72 7.61 9.97 9.30
N TYR A 73 7.37 9.36 8.14
CA TYR A 73 7.24 10.08 6.88
C TYR A 73 5.75 10.43 6.70
N MET A 74 5.42 11.71 6.78
CA MET A 74 4.04 12.19 6.64
C MET A 74 3.62 12.14 5.16
N PRO A 75 2.62 11.31 4.80
CA PRO A 75 2.16 11.20 3.43
C PRO A 75 1.24 12.38 3.08
N THR A 76 1.33 12.87 1.84
CA THR A 76 0.42 13.86 1.28
C THR A 76 -0.65 13.23 0.37
N SER A 77 -0.41 12.01 -0.10
CA SER A 77 -1.32 11.23 -0.96
C SER A 77 -0.94 9.75 -0.89
N TYR A 78 -1.78 8.87 -1.40
CA TYR A 78 -1.45 7.44 -1.56
C TYR A 78 -0.22 7.25 -2.46
N SER A 79 -0.16 7.98 -3.57
CA SER A 79 0.99 7.94 -4.47
C SER A 79 2.28 8.42 -3.82
N SER A 80 2.23 9.41 -2.91
CA SER A 80 3.44 9.89 -2.22
C SER A 80 4.08 8.83 -1.34
N VAL A 81 3.29 7.95 -0.70
CA VAL A 81 3.83 6.82 0.07
C VAL A 81 4.48 5.80 -0.85
N VAL A 82 3.85 5.48 -1.99
CA VAL A 82 4.41 4.58 -3.00
C VAL A 82 5.76 5.09 -3.47
N GLU A 83 5.84 6.35 -3.90
CA GLU A 83 7.09 6.93 -4.40
C GLU A 83 8.15 7.04 -3.28
N ALA A 84 7.75 7.33 -2.03
CA ALA A 84 8.67 7.36 -0.89
C ALA A 84 9.27 5.98 -0.59
N MET A 85 8.50 4.89 -0.72
CA MET A 85 9.04 3.53 -0.59
C MET A 85 9.99 3.16 -1.74
N LEU A 86 9.62 3.49 -2.98
CA LEU A 86 10.46 3.25 -4.16
C LEU A 86 11.75 4.07 -4.10
N GLY A 87 11.68 5.31 -3.64
CA GLY A 87 12.83 6.22 -3.45
C GLY A 87 13.65 5.94 -2.19
N LYS A 88 13.31 4.91 -1.41
CA LYS A 88 13.98 4.55 -0.15
C LYS A 88 13.88 5.62 0.97
N TRP A 89 12.89 6.50 0.88
CA TRP A 89 12.53 7.45 1.93
C TRP A 89 11.65 6.83 3.02
N VAL A 90 11.07 5.67 2.75
CA VAL A 90 10.30 4.86 3.68
C VAL A 90 10.84 3.43 3.64
N ASP A 91 11.06 2.83 4.80
CA ASP A 91 11.63 1.49 4.96
C ASP A 91 10.55 0.43 5.16
N PHE A 92 9.48 0.79 5.87
CA PHE A 92 8.34 -0.08 6.13
C PHE A 92 7.09 0.76 6.39
N GLY A 93 5.91 0.14 6.25
CA GLY A 93 4.67 0.89 6.43
C GLY A 93 3.42 0.09 6.19
N VAL A 94 2.28 0.80 6.15
CA VAL A 94 0.97 0.24 5.82
C VAL A 94 0.46 0.93 4.56
N LEU A 95 0.30 0.18 3.49
CA LEU A 95 -0.21 0.66 2.21
C LEU A 95 -1.67 0.24 2.02
N GLY A 96 -2.38 0.90 1.09
CA GLY A 96 -3.58 0.31 0.53
C GLY A 96 -3.22 -0.83 -0.43
N PRO A 97 -4.11 -1.83 -0.66
CA PRO A 97 -3.81 -2.96 -1.53
C PRO A 97 -3.40 -2.55 -2.95
N GLU A 98 -4.06 -1.55 -3.57
CA GLU A 98 -3.67 -1.03 -4.88
C GLU A 98 -2.31 -0.31 -4.84
N SER A 99 -2.07 0.50 -3.82
CA SER A 99 -0.77 1.15 -3.61
C SER A 99 0.35 0.13 -3.49
N TYR A 100 0.10 -0.99 -2.80
CA TYR A 100 1.04 -2.11 -2.72
C TYR A 100 1.29 -2.74 -4.09
N VAL A 101 0.23 -3.04 -4.85
CA VAL A 101 0.34 -3.62 -6.20
C VAL A 101 1.14 -2.69 -7.12
N ILE A 102 0.87 -1.38 -7.10
CA ILE A 102 1.64 -0.38 -7.86
C ILE A 102 3.12 -0.40 -7.45
N ALA A 103 3.40 -0.36 -6.15
CA ALA A 103 4.77 -0.37 -5.64
C ALA A 103 5.51 -1.67 -6.00
N LYS A 104 4.87 -2.82 -5.84
CA LYS A 104 5.42 -4.15 -6.14
C LYS A 104 5.72 -4.33 -7.62
N ASN A 105 4.83 -3.85 -8.50
CA ASN A 105 5.05 -3.90 -9.96
C ASN A 105 6.24 -3.04 -10.41
N LYS A 106 6.48 -1.90 -9.73
CA LYS A 106 7.63 -1.02 -10.00
C LYS A 106 8.93 -1.53 -9.37
N SER A 107 8.86 -2.27 -8.25
CA SER A 107 10.03 -2.78 -7.55
C SER A 107 9.76 -4.11 -6.83
N PRO A 108 10.46 -5.19 -7.21
CA PRO A 108 10.37 -6.47 -6.50
C PRO A 108 10.86 -6.39 -5.05
N ALA A 109 11.58 -5.31 -4.71
CA ALA A 109 12.10 -5.07 -3.36
C ALA A 109 11.01 -4.73 -2.34
N ILE A 110 9.79 -4.39 -2.75
CA ILE A 110 8.67 -4.17 -1.85
C ILE A 110 8.05 -5.52 -1.51
N GLU A 111 7.99 -5.86 -0.22
CA GLU A 111 7.53 -7.14 0.29
C GLU A 111 6.43 -6.95 1.32
N VAL A 112 5.30 -7.65 1.14
CA VAL A 112 4.23 -7.74 2.13
C VAL A 112 4.55 -8.87 3.10
N PHE A 113 4.25 -8.67 4.38
CA PHE A 113 4.44 -9.73 5.38
C PHE A 113 3.20 -9.99 6.22
N ALA A 114 2.29 -9.04 6.35
CA ALA A 114 1.12 -9.16 7.22
C ALA A 114 -0.02 -8.23 6.80
N THR A 115 -1.17 -8.42 7.45
CA THR A 115 -2.31 -7.51 7.41
C THR A 115 -3.10 -7.55 8.71
N TYR A 116 -4.09 -6.67 8.85
CA TYR A 116 -5.02 -6.68 9.97
C TYR A 116 -6.06 -7.79 9.85
N HIS A 117 -6.35 -8.48 10.94
CA HIS A 117 -7.60 -9.19 11.14
C HIS A 117 -8.54 -8.26 11.90
N ARG A 118 -9.42 -7.57 11.17
CA ARG A 118 -10.32 -6.58 11.74
C ARG A 118 -11.35 -7.22 12.66
N ALA A 119 -11.70 -6.54 13.75
CA ALA A 119 -12.88 -6.88 14.53
C ALA A 119 -14.14 -6.47 13.77
N LYS A 120 -15.26 -7.15 13.99
CA LYS A 120 -16.58 -6.69 13.54
C LYS A 120 -16.88 -5.32 14.17
N ASN A 121 -17.26 -4.35 13.31
CA ASN A 121 -17.55 -2.98 13.74
C ASN A 121 -18.58 -2.35 12.78
N GLY A 122 -19.85 -2.33 13.19
CA GLY A 122 -20.95 -1.87 12.34
C GLY A 122 -21.01 -2.65 11.02
N ILE A 123 -20.80 -1.96 9.91
CA ILE A 123 -20.79 -2.56 8.56
C ILE A 123 -19.47 -3.23 8.18
N GLN A 124 -18.41 -3.02 8.96
CA GLN A 124 -17.16 -3.75 8.78
C GLN A 124 -17.30 -5.17 9.30
N GLU A 125 -17.13 -6.15 8.42
CA GLU A 125 -17.11 -7.57 8.78
C GLU A 125 -15.82 -7.93 9.51
N GLU A 126 -15.87 -8.98 10.35
CA GLU A 126 -14.68 -9.55 10.96
C GLU A 126 -13.81 -10.24 9.89
N GLY A 127 -12.51 -10.11 10.01
CA GLY A 127 -11.56 -10.83 9.16
C GLY A 127 -10.49 -9.95 8.51
N PRO A 128 -9.66 -10.58 7.65
CA PRO A 128 -8.56 -9.89 6.97
C PRO A 128 -9.00 -9.24 5.65
N GLY A 129 -10.24 -8.76 5.59
CA GLY A 129 -10.83 -8.13 4.41
C GLY A 129 -11.72 -6.94 4.75
N TYR A 130 -12.09 -6.19 3.71
CA TYR A 130 -13.00 -5.07 3.79
C TYR A 130 -13.73 -4.88 2.46
N ARG A 131 -14.66 -3.91 2.38
CA ARG A 131 -15.41 -3.60 1.15
C ARG A 131 -15.24 -2.13 0.76
N SER A 132 -15.29 -1.88 -0.53
CA SER A 132 -15.59 -0.56 -1.06
C SER A 132 -17.10 -0.33 -0.95
N ILE A 133 -17.51 0.79 -0.38
CA ILE A 133 -18.91 1.14 -0.19
C ILE A 133 -19.22 2.47 -0.88
N LEU A 134 -20.40 2.54 -1.51
CA LEU A 134 -20.94 3.76 -2.09
C LEU A 134 -21.95 4.38 -1.14
N LEU A 135 -21.65 5.56 -0.67
CA LEU A 135 -22.44 6.32 0.30
C LEU A 135 -23.25 7.43 -0.37
N THR A 136 -24.47 7.65 0.09
CA THR A 136 -25.27 8.85 -0.16
C THR A 136 -25.91 9.32 1.13
N LYS A 137 -26.34 10.58 1.18
CA LYS A 137 -27.04 11.12 2.35
C LYS A 137 -28.44 10.52 2.46
N LYS A 138 -28.79 9.99 3.63
CA LYS A 138 -30.13 9.45 3.91
C LYS A 138 -31.18 10.56 3.90
N GLY A 139 -32.33 10.27 3.33
CA GLY A 139 -33.39 11.28 3.17
C GLY A 139 -33.12 12.32 2.07
N GLY A 140 -31.98 12.22 1.37
CA GLY A 140 -31.67 13.03 0.19
C GLY A 140 -32.33 12.50 -1.08
N LYS A 141 -32.12 13.21 -2.19
CA LYS A 141 -32.70 12.87 -3.52
C LYS A 141 -32.09 11.62 -4.17
N PHE A 142 -30.97 11.09 -3.65
CA PHE A 142 -30.22 9.98 -4.23
C PHE A 142 -30.42 8.72 -3.40
N SER A 143 -31.40 7.90 -3.77
CA SER A 143 -31.78 6.69 -3.06
C SER A 143 -31.40 5.39 -3.76
N ASP A 144 -30.98 5.48 -5.03
CA ASP A 144 -30.55 4.35 -5.85
C ASP A 144 -29.48 4.76 -6.86
N ILE A 145 -28.92 3.78 -7.58
CA ILE A 145 -27.83 4.01 -8.56
C ILE A 145 -28.33 4.88 -9.73
N LYS A 146 -29.58 4.69 -10.18
CA LYS A 146 -30.11 5.42 -11.35
C LYS A 146 -30.26 6.91 -11.06
N SER A 147 -30.67 7.25 -9.85
CA SER A 147 -30.81 8.65 -9.41
C SER A 147 -29.50 9.41 -9.41
N LEU A 148 -28.36 8.71 -9.31
CA LEU A 148 -27.03 9.31 -9.32
C LEU A 148 -26.56 9.80 -10.69
N LYS A 149 -27.30 9.58 -11.78
CA LYS A 149 -26.90 10.10 -13.09
C LYS A 149 -26.81 11.63 -13.06
N GLY A 150 -25.65 12.15 -13.45
CA GLY A 150 -25.37 13.60 -13.41
C GLY A 150 -25.01 14.16 -12.02
N ALA A 151 -24.94 13.34 -10.98
CA ALA A 151 -24.52 13.73 -9.64
C ALA A 151 -23.01 14.05 -9.57
N VAL A 152 -22.58 14.67 -8.45
CA VAL A 152 -21.16 14.85 -8.09
C VAL A 152 -20.74 13.69 -7.20
N ILE A 153 -19.69 12.97 -7.60
CA ILE A 153 -19.17 11.84 -6.82
C ILE A 153 -17.77 12.11 -6.27
N ALA A 154 -17.57 11.79 -4.99
CA ALA A 154 -16.27 11.81 -4.33
C ALA A 154 -15.60 10.43 -4.38
N LEU A 155 -14.43 10.36 -4.96
CA LEU A 155 -13.47 9.27 -4.83
C LEU A 155 -12.42 9.66 -3.80
N VAL A 156 -11.49 8.73 -3.49
CA VAL A 156 -10.44 8.98 -2.50
C VAL A 156 -9.13 9.42 -3.16
N ASP A 157 -8.51 8.52 -3.90
CA ASP A 157 -7.21 8.71 -4.55
C ASP A 157 -7.06 7.66 -5.65
N PRO A 158 -6.47 7.96 -6.82
CA PRO A 158 -6.26 6.98 -7.89
C PRO A 158 -5.50 5.72 -7.44
N ALA A 159 -4.58 5.83 -6.47
CA ALA A 159 -3.83 4.71 -5.91
C ALA A 159 -4.53 4.03 -4.71
N SER A 160 -5.78 4.41 -4.39
CA SER A 160 -6.62 3.72 -3.41
C SER A 160 -7.39 2.58 -4.08
N THR A 161 -7.44 1.41 -3.43
CA THR A 161 -8.22 0.27 -3.94
C THR A 161 -9.71 0.56 -3.92
N SER A 162 -10.27 0.80 -2.73
CA SER A 162 -11.72 0.96 -2.54
C SER A 162 -12.23 2.37 -2.84
N GLY A 163 -11.35 3.35 -2.94
CA GLY A 163 -11.69 4.73 -3.24
C GLY A 163 -11.18 5.22 -4.60
N GLY A 164 -10.56 4.36 -5.40
CA GLY A 164 -10.04 4.66 -6.72
C GLY A 164 -10.27 3.53 -7.69
N LEU A 165 -9.49 2.43 -7.60
CA LEU A 165 -9.54 1.31 -8.53
C LEU A 165 -10.95 0.69 -8.64
N VAL A 166 -11.54 0.29 -7.51
CA VAL A 166 -12.85 -0.37 -7.49
C VAL A 166 -13.97 0.54 -8.03
N PRO A 167 -14.07 1.82 -7.61
CA PRO A 167 -15.00 2.75 -8.21
C PRO A 167 -14.84 2.90 -9.72
N GLU A 168 -13.63 3.00 -10.22
CA GLU A 168 -13.39 3.27 -11.64
C GLU A 168 -13.49 2.04 -12.53
N LYS A 169 -13.08 0.86 -12.06
CA LYS A 169 -12.93 -0.35 -12.89
C LYS A 169 -13.99 -1.41 -12.62
N VAL A 170 -14.43 -1.56 -11.37
CA VAL A 170 -15.33 -2.64 -10.94
C VAL A 170 -16.77 -2.17 -10.85
N PHE A 171 -17.03 -1.05 -10.18
CA PHE A 171 -18.38 -0.56 -9.93
C PHE A 171 -19.20 -0.32 -11.20
N PRO A 172 -18.71 0.40 -12.24
CA PRO A 172 -19.52 0.66 -13.44
C PRO A 172 -20.02 -0.62 -14.12
N LYS A 173 -19.17 -1.63 -14.19
CA LYS A 173 -19.53 -2.94 -14.76
C LYS A 173 -20.53 -3.70 -13.88
N ALA A 174 -20.31 -3.65 -12.55
CA ALA A 174 -21.19 -4.35 -11.59
C ALA A 174 -22.64 -3.82 -11.60
N VAL A 175 -22.83 -2.54 -11.89
CA VAL A 175 -24.15 -1.89 -11.89
C VAL A 175 -24.63 -1.50 -13.29
N ASN A 176 -23.92 -1.91 -14.33
CA ASN A 176 -24.22 -1.69 -15.74
C ASN A 176 -24.45 -0.20 -16.09
N ILE A 177 -23.47 0.64 -15.74
CA ILE A 177 -23.44 2.06 -16.11
C ILE A 177 -22.21 2.38 -16.95
N PRO A 178 -22.18 3.49 -17.71
CA PRO A 178 -20.97 3.97 -18.39
C PRO A 178 -19.84 4.27 -17.39
N PRO A 179 -18.59 4.47 -17.88
CA PRO A 179 -17.50 4.96 -17.05
C PRO A 179 -17.89 6.18 -16.22
N LEU A 180 -17.34 6.32 -15.02
CA LEU A 180 -17.77 7.35 -14.05
C LEU A 180 -17.83 8.76 -14.66
N LYS A 181 -16.81 9.14 -15.45
CA LYS A 181 -16.72 10.46 -16.08
C LYS A 181 -17.83 10.75 -17.11
N GLN A 182 -18.53 9.70 -17.58
CA GLN A 182 -19.67 9.84 -18.49
C GLN A 182 -21.02 9.78 -17.73
N TYR A 183 -21.03 9.11 -16.58
CA TYR A 183 -22.24 8.93 -15.78
C TYR A 183 -22.47 10.07 -14.79
N PHE A 184 -21.43 10.55 -14.13
CA PHE A 184 -21.44 11.64 -13.17
C PHE A 184 -21.08 12.96 -13.84
N SER A 185 -21.67 14.07 -13.39
CA SER A 185 -21.32 15.42 -13.90
C SER A 185 -19.92 15.83 -13.47
N ARG A 186 -19.47 15.35 -12.30
CA ARG A 186 -18.14 15.63 -11.78
C ARG A 186 -17.65 14.48 -10.88
N VAL A 187 -16.40 14.08 -11.08
CA VAL A 187 -15.66 13.15 -10.23
C VAL A 187 -14.59 13.96 -9.52
N VAL A 188 -14.59 13.95 -8.19
CA VAL A 188 -13.61 14.65 -7.36
C VAL A 188 -12.84 13.67 -6.49
N TYR A 189 -11.57 13.97 -6.19
CA TYR A 189 -10.76 13.16 -5.29
C TYR A 189 -10.63 13.89 -3.95
N SER A 190 -11.08 13.25 -2.88
CA SER A 190 -11.10 13.80 -1.51
C SER A 190 -9.76 13.67 -0.79
N GLY A 191 -8.87 12.78 -1.26
CA GLY A 191 -7.56 12.51 -0.65
C GLY A 191 -7.60 11.44 0.46
N ALA A 192 -8.73 11.24 1.15
CA ALA A 192 -8.87 10.26 2.22
C ALA A 192 -10.32 9.75 2.33
N HIS A 193 -10.51 8.54 2.91
CA HIS A 193 -11.83 7.91 3.03
C HIS A 193 -12.78 8.66 3.97
N ASP A 194 -12.25 9.19 5.07
CA ASP A 194 -13.01 10.01 6.02
C ASP A 194 -13.46 11.34 5.36
N LEU A 195 -12.60 11.96 4.55
CA LEU A 195 -12.94 13.18 3.80
C LEU A 195 -14.03 12.91 2.76
N SER A 196 -14.03 11.74 2.10
CA SER A 196 -15.09 11.34 1.17
C SER A 196 -16.44 11.22 1.89
N ALA A 197 -16.49 10.54 3.03
CA ALA A 197 -17.71 10.40 3.83
C ALA A 197 -18.20 11.76 4.36
N ILE A 198 -17.29 12.60 4.87
CA ILE A 198 -17.61 13.95 5.36
C ILE A 198 -18.15 14.82 4.22
N ALA A 199 -17.57 14.76 3.01
CA ALA A 199 -18.06 15.51 1.87
C ALA A 199 -19.51 15.17 1.52
N VAL A 200 -19.89 13.89 1.64
CA VAL A 200 -21.30 13.46 1.46
C VAL A 200 -22.19 13.98 2.58
N ALA A 201 -21.76 13.86 3.84
CA ALA A 201 -22.52 14.35 5.01
C ALA A 201 -22.82 15.85 4.91
N GLU A 202 -21.83 16.64 4.48
CA GLU A 202 -21.89 18.09 4.35
C GLU A 202 -22.57 18.54 3.03
N GLY A 203 -22.93 17.62 2.12
CA GLY A 203 -23.53 17.95 0.82
C GLY A 203 -22.54 18.57 -0.19
N LYS A 204 -21.23 18.47 0.04
CA LYS A 204 -20.16 18.88 -0.91
C LYS A 204 -20.00 17.90 -2.07
N ALA A 205 -20.45 16.65 -1.88
CA ALA A 205 -20.63 15.64 -2.89
C ALA A 205 -21.98 14.95 -2.69
N ASP A 206 -22.62 14.54 -3.79
CA ASP A 206 -23.91 13.85 -3.76
C ASP A 206 -23.75 12.38 -3.36
N ALA A 207 -22.63 11.78 -3.74
CA ALA A 207 -22.24 10.43 -3.39
C ALA A 207 -20.74 10.33 -3.14
N GLY A 208 -20.29 9.29 -2.44
CA GLY A 208 -18.86 9.10 -2.20
C GLY A 208 -18.51 7.65 -1.95
N PHE A 209 -17.32 7.25 -2.40
CA PHE A 209 -16.76 5.95 -2.08
C PHE A 209 -15.88 6.00 -0.85
N ALA A 210 -15.97 4.97 -0.02
CA ALA A 210 -15.10 4.78 1.13
C ALA A 210 -14.77 3.29 1.34
N ALA A 211 -13.72 3.00 2.12
CA ALA A 211 -13.48 1.67 2.68
C ALA A 211 -14.41 1.46 3.89
N SER A 212 -15.04 0.29 4.01
CA SER A 212 -15.98 -0.01 5.10
C SER A 212 -15.38 0.22 6.49
N HIS A 213 -14.14 -0.23 6.73
CA HIS A 213 -13.45 -0.02 8.01
C HIS A 213 -13.12 1.46 8.28
N ARG A 214 -12.67 2.21 7.26
CA ARG A 214 -12.35 3.63 7.40
C ARG A 214 -13.58 4.50 7.62
N PHE A 215 -14.69 4.14 6.97
CA PHE A 215 -15.98 4.77 7.24
C PHE A 215 -16.41 4.55 8.70
N MET A 216 -16.30 3.30 9.21
CA MET A 216 -16.62 3.03 10.61
C MET A 216 -15.66 3.70 11.61
N GLU A 217 -14.39 3.85 11.25
CA GLU A 217 -13.45 4.67 12.04
C GLU A 217 -13.87 6.15 12.09
N THR A 218 -14.41 6.69 11.00
CA THR A 218 -14.96 8.05 10.91
C THR A 218 -16.21 8.21 11.77
N VAL A 219 -17.09 7.21 11.77
CA VAL A 219 -18.28 7.13 12.65
C VAL A 219 -17.87 7.05 14.11
N ASN A 220 -16.95 6.15 14.46
CA ASN A 220 -16.47 5.99 15.85
C ASN A 220 -15.75 7.23 16.39
N ALA A 221 -15.15 8.02 15.49
CA ALA A 221 -14.55 9.32 15.83
C ALA A 221 -15.60 10.45 16.01
N GLY A 222 -16.88 10.17 15.82
CA GLY A 222 -17.97 11.15 15.95
C GLY A 222 -18.02 12.20 14.84
N LYS A 223 -17.30 12.01 13.74
CA LYS A 223 -17.25 12.96 12.61
C LYS A 223 -18.49 12.90 11.74
N VAL A 224 -19.09 11.72 11.65
CA VAL A 224 -20.35 11.45 10.94
C VAL A 224 -21.13 10.39 11.72
N LYS A 225 -22.43 10.23 11.43
CA LYS A 225 -23.27 9.19 12.02
C LYS A 225 -23.64 8.18 10.96
N LEU A 226 -23.64 6.88 11.32
CA LEU A 226 -23.96 5.80 10.38
C LEU A 226 -25.40 5.94 9.84
N GLU A 227 -26.34 6.34 10.71
CA GLU A 227 -27.76 6.52 10.37
C GLU A 227 -28.03 7.64 9.35
N ASP A 228 -27.08 8.56 9.13
CA ASP A 228 -27.20 9.66 8.16
C ASP A 228 -26.93 9.23 6.70
N PHE A 229 -26.56 7.96 6.47
CA PHE A 229 -26.17 7.48 5.16
C PHE A 229 -27.04 6.32 4.67
N ASN A 230 -27.23 6.28 3.35
CA ASN A 230 -27.56 5.06 2.62
C ASN A 230 -26.28 4.45 2.04
N ILE A 231 -26.18 3.14 2.09
CA ILE A 231 -25.14 2.38 1.39
C ILE A 231 -25.79 1.78 0.14
N LEU A 232 -25.58 2.42 -1.00
CA LEU A 232 -26.23 2.02 -2.25
C LEU A 232 -25.56 0.83 -2.94
N TRP A 233 -24.29 0.59 -2.62
CA TRP A 233 -23.54 -0.51 -3.21
C TRP A 233 -22.35 -0.90 -2.32
N GLN A 234 -21.98 -2.18 -2.41
CA GLN A 234 -20.78 -2.73 -1.77
C GLN A 234 -20.04 -3.65 -2.74
N SER A 235 -18.73 -3.59 -2.73
CA SER A 235 -17.90 -4.50 -3.51
C SER A 235 -17.88 -5.92 -2.94
N PRO A 236 -17.42 -6.93 -3.70
CA PRO A 236 -16.82 -8.12 -3.12
C PRO A 236 -15.73 -7.77 -2.10
N VAL A 237 -15.38 -8.73 -1.24
CA VAL A 237 -14.33 -8.55 -0.22
C VAL A 237 -13.00 -8.25 -0.91
N ILE A 238 -12.31 -7.24 -0.41
CA ILE A 238 -10.96 -6.82 -0.80
C ILE A 238 -10.02 -7.24 0.34
N PRO A 239 -8.83 -7.80 0.08
CA PRO A 239 -7.80 -8.02 1.11
C PRO A 239 -7.51 -6.72 1.87
N GLN A 240 -7.32 -6.82 3.19
CA GLN A 240 -7.05 -5.66 4.04
C GLN A 240 -5.66 -5.05 3.74
N ASP A 241 -5.45 -3.82 4.22
CA ASP A 241 -4.25 -3.02 4.03
C ASP A 241 -2.98 -3.80 4.41
N PRO A 242 -2.00 -3.98 3.50
CA PRO A 242 -0.78 -4.73 3.78
C PRO A 242 0.21 -3.96 4.63
N PHE A 243 0.82 -4.65 5.59
CA PHE A 243 2.10 -4.26 6.17
C PHE A 243 3.21 -4.66 5.22
N VAL A 244 4.01 -3.69 4.83
CA VAL A 244 5.07 -3.86 3.84
C VAL A 244 6.42 -3.40 4.38
N LEU A 245 7.49 -3.95 3.83
CA LEU A 245 8.85 -3.51 4.07
C LEU A 245 9.69 -3.60 2.79
N ARG A 246 10.84 -2.95 2.79
CA ARG A 246 11.84 -3.14 1.73
C ARG A 246 12.68 -4.38 2.04
N ASN A 247 12.64 -5.39 1.15
CA ASN A 247 13.37 -6.65 1.36
C ASN A 247 14.89 -6.51 1.26
N THR A 248 15.38 -5.36 0.80
CA THR A 248 16.80 -5.01 0.77
C THR A 248 17.37 -4.69 2.15
N LEU A 249 16.53 -4.44 3.16
CA LEU A 249 16.97 -4.28 4.55
C LEU A 249 17.67 -5.55 5.07
N CYS A 250 18.63 -5.38 5.96
CA CYS A 250 19.33 -6.50 6.60
C CYS A 250 18.34 -7.44 7.31
N LYS A 251 18.68 -8.73 7.31
CA LYS A 251 17.78 -9.80 7.78
C LYS A 251 17.32 -9.61 9.23
N ASP A 252 18.21 -9.15 10.09
CA ASP A 252 17.92 -8.84 11.50
C ASP A 252 16.89 -7.71 11.65
N ILE A 253 17.01 -6.65 10.85
CA ILE A 253 16.05 -5.54 10.83
C ILE A 253 14.69 -6.02 10.33
N LYS A 254 14.65 -6.75 9.21
CA LYS A 254 13.39 -7.31 8.68
C LYS A 254 12.71 -8.21 9.72
N LYS A 255 13.49 -9.10 10.34
CA LYS A 255 12.98 -9.98 11.38
C LYS A 255 12.42 -9.20 12.57
N ALA A 256 13.12 -8.17 13.04
CA ALA A 256 12.66 -7.33 14.14
C ALA A 256 11.35 -6.60 13.80
N ILE A 257 11.20 -6.07 12.58
CA ILE A 257 9.97 -5.45 12.13
C ILE A 257 8.83 -6.48 12.13
N ILE A 258 9.01 -7.61 11.46
CA ILE A 258 8.00 -8.66 11.34
C ILE A 258 7.59 -9.17 12.73
N ASP A 259 8.56 -9.57 13.57
CA ASP A 259 8.28 -10.12 14.90
C ASP A 259 7.53 -9.11 15.79
N THR A 260 7.90 -7.81 15.72
CA THR A 260 7.26 -6.77 16.51
C THR A 260 5.77 -6.65 16.14
N PHE A 261 5.44 -6.57 14.86
CA PHE A 261 4.05 -6.47 14.44
C PHE A 261 3.28 -7.78 14.62
N MET A 262 3.87 -8.93 14.34
CA MET A 262 3.24 -10.23 14.50
C MET A 262 2.99 -10.66 15.95
N SER A 263 3.59 -9.97 16.92
CA SER A 263 3.43 -10.25 18.35
C SER A 263 2.71 -9.16 19.13
N VAL A 264 2.04 -8.21 18.44
CA VAL A 264 1.37 -7.08 19.10
C VAL A 264 0.29 -7.52 20.09
N ASP A 265 -0.41 -8.62 19.82
CA ASP A 265 -1.45 -9.18 20.69
C ASP A 265 -0.91 -9.75 22.00
N LYS A 266 0.39 -9.97 22.11
CA LYS A 266 1.07 -10.55 23.29
C LYS A 266 1.46 -9.51 24.34
N THR A 267 1.36 -8.22 24.04
CA THR A 267 1.75 -7.13 24.95
C THR A 267 0.57 -6.21 25.25
N GLU A 268 0.52 -5.62 26.45
CA GLU A 268 -0.55 -4.68 26.81
C GLU A 268 -0.56 -3.45 25.88
N ALA A 269 0.62 -2.94 25.54
CA ALA A 269 0.78 -1.84 24.59
C ALA A 269 0.24 -2.19 23.19
N GLY A 270 0.53 -3.40 22.73
CA GLY A 270 0.02 -3.91 21.45
C GLY A 270 -1.48 -4.20 21.47
N LYS A 271 -2.03 -4.73 22.56
CA LYS A 271 -3.49 -4.89 22.72
C LYS A 271 -4.21 -3.55 22.63
N LYS A 272 -3.66 -2.50 23.30
CA LYS A 272 -4.20 -1.14 23.21
C LYS A 272 -4.14 -0.59 21.78
N TYR A 273 -3.04 -0.84 21.07
CA TYR A 273 -2.94 -0.51 19.66
C TYR A 273 -4.04 -1.19 18.83
N LEU A 274 -4.22 -2.52 18.98
CA LEU A 274 -5.23 -3.29 18.27
C LEU A 274 -6.65 -2.76 18.56
N GLN A 275 -6.95 -2.42 19.80
CA GLN A 275 -8.23 -1.80 20.18
C GLN A 275 -8.46 -0.45 19.46
N ASN A 276 -7.43 0.39 19.40
CA ASN A 276 -7.50 1.70 18.73
C ASN A 276 -7.79 1.53 17.23
N VAL A 277 -7.10 0.60 16.56
CA VAL A 277 -7.28 0.31 15.12
C VAL A 277 -8.41 -0.69 14.85
N LYS A 278 -9.25 -1.03 15.84
CA LYS A 278 -10.39 -1.95 15.71
C LYS A 278 -10.02 -3.28 15.05
N SER A 279 -8.96 -3.90 15.54
CA SER A 279 -8.45 -5.18 15.04
C SER A 279 -8.25 -6.15 16.19
N LEU A 280 -8.39 -7.46 15.90
CA LEU A 280 -8.19 -8.54 16.87
C LEU A 280 -6.73 -8.96 16.94
N LYS A 281 -6.06 -8.97 15.80
CA LYS A 281 -4.66 -9.39 15.63
C LYS A 281 -4.11 -8.93 14.29
N ILE A 282 -2.81 -9.07 14.11
CA ILE A 282 -2.13 -9.01 12.82
C ILE A 282 -1.90 -10.45 12.35
N VAL A 283 -2.16 -10.73 11.07
CA VAL A 283 -2.05 -12.06 10.47
C VAL A 283 -1.09 -12.05 9.28
N PRO A 284 -0.39 -13.16 9.00
CA PRO A 284 0.48 -13.25 7.84
C PRO A 284 -0.29 -13.01 6.54
N MET A 285 0.36 -12.34 5.59
CA MET A 285 -0.12 -12.17 4.22
C MET A 285 1.04 -12.36 3.26
N LYS A 286 0.73 -12.83 2.05
CA LYS A 286 1.69 -13.02 0.96
C LYS A 286 1.24 -12.26 -0.29
N ASP A 287 2.16 -12.09 -1.21
CA ASP A 287 1.95 -11.30 -2.44
C ASP A 287 0.74 -11.78 -3.26
N SER A 288 0.58 -13.12 -3.39
CA SER A 288 -0.55 -13.70 -4.14
C SER A 288 -1.93 -13.43 -3.54
N ASP A 289 -2.03 -13.05 -2.27
CA ASP A 289 -3.31 -12.72 -1.66
C ASP A 289 -3.90 -11.41 -2.23
N TYR A 290 -3.07 -10.60 -2.93
CA TYR A 290 -3.45 -9.37 -3.62
C TYR A 290 -3.70 -9.55 -5.13
N ASP A 291 -3.75 -10.80 -5.64
CA ASP A 291 -4.01 -11.05 -7.06
C ASP A 291 -5.39 -10.58 -7.51
N ILE A 292 -6.38 -10.61 -6.62
CA ILE A 292 -7.71 -10.05 -6.90
C ILE A 292 -7.65 -8.55 -7.24
N VAL A 293 -6.71 -7.81 -6.66
CA VAL A 293 -6.48 -6.38 -6.96
C VAL A 293 -5.82 -6.23 -8.33
N ARG A 294 -4.84 -7.10 -8.64
CA ARG A 294 -4.21 -7.14 -9.98
C ARG A 294 -5.22 -7.46 -11.07
N GLU A 295 -6.14 -8.40 -10.81
CA GLU A 295 -7.21 -8.75 -11.76
C GLU A 295 -8.20 -7.59 -11.97
N ALA A 296 -8.49 -6.81 -10.94
CA ALA A 296 -9.33 -5.61 -11.06
C ALA A 296 -8.69 -4.55 -11.98
N ASN A 297 -7.36 -4.43 -11.99
CA ASN A 297 -6.62 -3.53 -12.89
C ASN A 297 -6.69 -3.94 -14.37
N LYS A 298 -6.84 -5.24 -14.68
CA LYS A 298 -6.94 -5.75 -16.04
C LYS A 298 -8.31 -5.50 -16.69
N LYS A 299 -9.30 -5.19 -15.88
CA LYS A 299 -10.68 -4.92 -16.31
C LYS A 299 -10.86 -3.49 -16.80
#